data_af2232dca36eae55262ffee1f89f60fb
#
_entry.id   af2232dca36eae55262ffee1f89f60fb
#
_cell.length_a   1.000
_cell.length_b   1.000
_cell.length_c   1.000
_cell.angle_alpha   90.00
_cell.angle_beta   90.00
_cell.angle_gamma   90.00
#
_symmetry.space_group_name_H-M   'P 1'
#
loop_
_entity.id
_entity.type
_entity.pdbx_description
1 polymer ?
#
loop_
_entity_poly.entity_id
_entity_poly.type
_entity_poly.pdbx_seq_one_letter_code
_entity_poly.pdbx_strand_id
1 'polypeptide(L)'
;DGYESTVISHGVDTNFFKPIDVPKPNDAFVVGCVARNQHRKNIPRLMRSFKIFVEENNLTPDDARLLLHMDWVDHMGWNIEHMAKNVYGIEEYLVPPTMGNMEKGEHPDDNGMVDIYNMMDIHALPTGGEGFGIPTVEAMACGKPNVICDYTTSYEIVGADKPECPEKMLLPHGLEGDDNLIETNRGFLVPYKDLMWDTPIRAAPMRALWDEHAAAKAFEHYYKNRDVLKEHSKNARAYAVKHYDWNNSIAPKWKNWLKTVKI
;
A
#
# COMPACT_ATOMS: atom_id res chain seq x y z
N ASP A 1 27.81 -21.36 -11.33
CA ASP A 1 27.87 -22.11 -10.06
C ASP A 1 26.48 -22.60 -9.75
N GLY A 2 26.24 -23.93 -9.92
CA GLY A 2 24.91 -24.55 -9.98
C GLY A 2 24.17 -24.65 -8.63
N TYR A 3 23.90 -23.54 -8.00
CA TYR A 3 22.99 -23.49 -6.84
C TYR A 3 21.55 -23.37 -7.30
N GLU A 4 20.72 -24.34 -6.98
CA GLU A 4 19.27 -24.21 -7.10
C GLU A 4 18.78 -23.25 -6.01
N SER A 5 18.10 -22.19 -6.42
CA SER A 5 17.44 -21.26 -5.49
C SER A 5 15.94 -21.50 -5.45
N THR A 6 15.35 -21.46 -4.27
CA THR A 6 13.91 -21.56 -4.08
C THR A 6 13.40 -20.23 -3.54
N VAL A 7 12.44 -19.62 -4.23
CA VAL A 7 11.79 -18.39 -3.76
C VAL A 7 10.51 -18.77 -3.02
N ILE A 8 10.43 -18.36 -1.76
CA ILE A 8 9.23 -18.49 -0.93
C ILE A 8 8.87 -17.10 -0.42
N SER A 9 7.73 -16.58 -0.83
CA SER A 9 7.26 -15.27 -0.43
C SER A 9 6.93 -15.19 1.06
N HIS A 10 6.80 -13.97 1.59
CA HIS A 10 6.16 -13.76 2.89
C HIS A 10 4.66 -14.07 2.80
N GLY A 11 4.06 -14.25 3.98
CA GLY A 11 2.62 -14.45 4.11
C GLY A 11 2.07 -13.69 5.32
N VAL A 12 0.75 -13.61 5.38
CA VAL A 12 0.00 -13.02 6.48
C VAL A 12 -1.03 -14.03 7.00
N ASP A 13 -1.41 -13.93 8.27
CA ASP A 13 -2.52 -14.72 8.80
C ASP A 13 -3.85 -14.13 8.30
N THR A 14 -4.41 -14.76 7.28
CA THR A 14 -5.66 -14.29 6.68
C THR A 14 -6.91 -14.61 7.52
N ASN A 15 -6.79 -15.41 8.57
CA ASN A 15 -7.87 -15.58 9.55
C ASN A 15 -7.89 -14.44 10.56
N PHE A 16 -6.74 -13.85 10.81
CA PHE A 16 -6.58 -12.67 11.64
C PHE A 16 -6.88 -11.39 10.83
N PHE A 17 -6.12 -11.10 9.76
CA PHE A 17 -6.40 -10.03 8.81
C PHE A 17 -7.55 -10.43 7.90
N LYS A 18 -8.74 -9.93 8.18
CA LYS A 18 -9.97 -10.25 7.47
C LYS A 18 -10.93 -9.08 7.45
N PRO A 19 -11.89 -9.06 6.52
CA PRO A 19 -12.97 -8.09 6.55
C PRO A 19 -13.78 -8.21 7.84
N ILE A 20 -13.91 -7.10 8.56
CA ILE A 20 -14.80 -6.93 9.70
C ILE A 20 -15.52 -5.60 9.57
N ASP A 21 -16.63 -5.45 10.24
CA ASP A 21 -17.37 -4.20 10.28
C ASP A 21 -16.79 -3.30 11.38
N VAL A 22 -16.37 -2.09 10.98
CA VAL A 22 -15.80 -1.09 11.90
C VAL A 22 -16.45 0.28 11.61
N PRO A 23 -16.68 1.11 12.64
CA PRO A 23 -17.17 2.47 12.45
C PRO A 23 -16.20 3.27 11.57
N LYS A 24 -16.74 3.96 10.56
CA LYS A 24 -15.98 4.91 9.73
C LYS A 24 -16.30 6.34 10.14
N PRO A 25 -15.36 7.28 9.95
CA PRO A 25 -15.67 8.69 10.11
C PRO A 25 -16.72 9.13 9.07
N ASN A 26 -17.92 9.52 9.52
CA ASN A 26 -18.99 10.11 8.71
C ASN A 26 -19.36 9.38 7.40
N ASP A 27 -19.20 8.05 7.32
CA ASP A 27 -19.34 7.25 6.07
C ASP A 27 -18.50 7.75 4.88
N ALA A 28 -17.52 8.61 5.13
CA ALA A 28 -16.62 9.16 4.13
C ALA A 28 -15.83 8.07 3.38
N PHE A 29 -15.41 8.38 2.15
CA PHE A 29 -14.47 7.56 1.43
C PHE A 29 -13.06 7.70 2.04
N VAL A 30 -12.51 6.61 2.55
CA VAL A 30 -11.23 6.62 3.26
C VAL A 30 -10.11 6.06 2.38
N VAL A 31 -9.21 6.95 1.97
CA VAL A 31 -7.90 6.57 1.41
C VAL A 31 -6.95 6.34 2.58
N GLY A 32 -6.46 5.12 2.75
CA GLY A 32 -5.58 4.78 3.87
C GLY A 32 -4.16 4.42 3.45
N CYS A 33 -3.20 4.68 4.31
CA CYS A 33 -1.81 4.27 4.15
C CYS A 33 -1.26 3.72 5.47
N VAL A 34 -0.78 2.48 5.45
CA VAL A 34 -0.03 1.87 6.55
C VAL A 34 1.42 1.75 6.14
N ALA A 35 2.29 2.53 6.75
CA ALA A 35 3.72 2.53 6.45
C ALA A 35 4.49 3.17 7.60
N ARG A 36 5.78 2.85 7.72
CA ARG A 36 6.68 3.70 8.50
C ARG A 36 6.90 5.02 7.75
N ASN A 37 6.87 6.14 8.46
CA ASN A 37 7.19 7.44 7.91
C ASN A 37 8.68 7.53 7.58
N GLN A 38 9.06 7.17 6.36
CA GLN A 38 10.43 7.15 5.84
C GLN A 38 10.47 7.75 4.44
N HIS A 39 11.59 8.39 4.06
CA HIS A 39 11.75 9.07 2.78
C HIS A 39 11.34 8.21 1.59
N ARG A 40 11.76 6.92 1.53
CA ARG A 40 11.40 6.02 0.43
C ARG A 40 9.90 5.73 0.30
N LYS A 41 9.10 6.03 1.33
CA LYS A 41 7.65 5.83 1.32
C LYS A 41 6.88 6.98 0.65
N ASN A 42 7.56 8.08 0.30
CA ASN A 42 7.02 9.19 -0.49
C ASN A 42 5.66 9.74 0.01
N ILE A 43 5.44 9.78 1.32
CA ILE A 43 4.17 10.23 1.92
C ILE A 43 3.72 11.62 1.43
N PRO A 44 4.62 12.60 1.19
CA PRO A 44 4.23 13.88 0.59
C PRO A 44 3.52 13.76 -0.75
N ARG A 45 3.91 12.76 -1.56
CA ARG A 45 3.26 12.52 -2.86
C ARG A 45 1.85 11.94 -2.69
N LEU A 46 1.62 11.09 -1.68
CA LEU A 46 0.27 10.64 -1.33
C LEU A 46 -0.61 11.80 -0.89
N MET A 47 -0.10 12.66 0.00
CA MET A 47 -0.83 13.84 0.45
C MET A 47 -1.19 14.77 -0.70
N ARG A 48 -0.27 14.97 -1.65
CA ARG A 48 -0.53 15.75 -2.86
C ARG A 48 -1.56 15.10 -3.77
N SER A 49 -1.47 13.78 -3.99
CA SER A 49 -2.47 13.04 -4.79
C SER A 49 -3.85 13.14 -4.16
N PHE A 50 -3.95 13.01 -2.84
CA PHE A 50 -5.21 13.15 -2.12
C PHE A 50 -5.76 14.58 -2.26
N LYS A 51 -4.91 15.61 -2.11
CA LYS A 51 -5.30 17.01 -2.34
C LYS A 51 -5.87 17.20 -3.76
N ILE A 52 -5.17 16.73 -4.79
CA ILE A 52 -5.64 16.82 -6.18
C ILE A 52 -7.02 16.15 -6.32
N PHE A 53 -7.18 14.95 -5.76
CA PHE A 53 -8.44 14.21 -5.82
C PHE A 53 -9.60 15.00 -5.20
N VAL A 54 -9.43 15.55 -3.99
CA VAL A 54 -10.53 16.27 -3.31
C VAL A 54 -10.82 17.62 -3.99
N GLU A 55 -9.82 18.34 -4.46
CA GLU A 55 -9.99 19.62 -5.14
C GLU A 55 -10.67 19.45 -6.51
N GLU A 56 -10.23 18.50 -7.34
CA GLU A 56 -10.81 18.25 -8.67
C GLU A 56 -12.27 17.77 -8.61
N ASN A 57 -12.65 17.14 -7.50
CA ASN A 57 -14.02 16.64 -7.30
C ASN A 57 -14.86 17.49 -6.34
N ASN A 58 -14.35 18.63 -5.86
CA ASN A 58 -15.01 19.54 -4.91
C ASN A 58 -15.49 18.80 -3.64
N LEU A 59 -14.71 17.87 -3.11
CA LEU A 59 -15.06 17.08 -1.95
C LEU A 59 -14.71 17.82 -0.65
N THR A 60 -15.52 17.59 0.37
CA THR A 60 -15.31 18.09 1.73
C THR A 60 -14.76 16.97 2.64
N PRO A 61 -14.32 17.28 3.87
CA PRO A 61 -13.94 16.26 4.84
C PRO A 61 -15.05 15.27 5.20
N ASP A 62 -16.31 15.59 4.94
CA ASP A 62 -17.43 14.66 5.13
C ASP A 62 -17.57 13.65 3.97
N ASP A 63 -17.03 13.99 2.80
CA ASP A 63 -17.08 13.13 1.61
C ASP A 63 -15.88 12.19 1.51
N ALA A 64 -14.68 12.66 1.90
CA ALA A 64 -13.43 11.90 1.79
C ALA A 64 -12.46 12.19 2.95
N ARG A 65 -11.71 11.17 3.37
CA ARG A 65 -10.72 11.24 4.43
C ARG A 65 -9.41 10.59 4.02
N LEU A 66 -8.31 11.06 4.61
CA LEU A 66 -6.99 10.47 4.47
C LEU A 66 -6.53 9.91 5.82
N LEU A 67 -6.40 8.58 5.90
CA LEU A 67 -5.91 7.87 7.07
C LEU A 67 -4.42 7.55 6.90
N LEU A 68 -3.57 8.14 7.72
CA LEU A 68 -2.12 7.91 7.72
C LEU A 68 -1.72 7.19 9.02
N HIS A 69 -1.67 5.85 8.97
CA HIS A 69 -1.19 5.04 10.08
C HIS A 69 0.33 4.94 10.07
N MET A 70 0.96 5.89 10.74
CA MET A 70 2.41 6.03 10.88
C MET A 70 2.73 7.02 12.00
N ASP A 71 3.98 7.05 12.45
CA ASP A 71 4.47 8.13 13.29
C ASP A 71 4.47 9.45 12.47
N TRP A 72 3.73 10.45 12.96
CA TRP A 72 3.57 11.73 12.25
C TRP A 72 4.80 12.64 12.35
N VAL A 73 5.73 12.33 13.27
CA VAL A 73 6.98 13.09 13.46
C VAL A 73 8.16 12.10 13.61
N ASP A 74 8.43 11.31 12.57
CA ASP A 74 9.60 10.41 12.53
C ASP A 74 10.84 11.19 12.08
N HIS A 75 11.97 11.02 12.78
CA HIS A 75 13.25 11.65 12.43
C HIS A 75 13.83 11.18 11.08
N MET A 76 13.36 10.04 10.55
CA MET A 76 13.71 9.51 9.24
C MET A 76 12.69 9.84 8.15
N GLY A 77 11.70 10.68 8.45
CA GLY A 77 10.58 10.98 7.58
C GLY A 77 10.22 12.46 7.55
N TRP A 78 8.95 12.72 7.51
CA TRP A 78 8.39 14.08 7.42
C TRP A 78 7.55 14.40 8.65
N ASN A 79 7.44 15.68 8.96
CA ASN A 79 6.43 16.18 9.89
C ASN A 79 5.09 16.25 9.14
N ILE A 80 4.26 15.21 9.31
CA ILE A 80 2.99 15.05 8.59
C ILE A 80 2.00 16.15 8.94
N GLU A 81 1.90 16.51 10.22
CA GLU A 81 1.00 17.58 10.67
C GLU A 81 1.36 18.92 10.03
N HIS A 82 2.65 19.29 10.08
CA HIS A 82 3.13 20.50 9.43
C HIS A 82 2.83 20.52 7.93
N MET A 83 3.07 19.38 7.25
CA MET A 83 2.82 19.29 5.81
C MET A 83 1.33 19.36 5.47
N ALA A 84 0.48 18.67 6.24
CA ALA A 84 -0.96 18.70 6.03
C ALA A 84 -1.50 20.15 6.14
N LYS A 85 -1.07 20.85 7.17
CA LYS A 85 -1.56 22.22 7.47
C LYS A 85 -0.92 23.28 6.58
N ASN A 86 0.42 23.34 6.54
CA ASN A 86 1.11 24.50 5.99
C ASN A 86 1.55 24.32 4.53
N VAL A 87 1.57 23.08 4.01
CA VAL A 87 1.98 22.82 2.63
C VAL A 87 0.80 22.47 1.75
N TYR A 88 -0.08 21.59 2.23
CA TYR A 88 -1.18 21.06 1.41
C TYR A 88 -2.55 21.63 1.75
N GLY A 89 -2.78 22.12 2.98
CA GLY A 89 -4.09 22.65 3.42
C GLY A 89 -5.15 21.54 3.49
N ILE A 90 -4.77 20.35 3.95
CA ILE A 90 -5.64 19.17 4.05
C ILE A 90 -5.76 18.61 5.47
N GLU A 91 -5.40 19.39 6.48
CA GLU A 91 -5.41 18.95 7.88
C GLU A 91 -6.79 18.48 8.35
N GLU A 92 -7.86 19.10 7.88
CA GLU A 92 -9.25 18.74 8.25
C GLU A 92 -9.68 17.39 7.64
N TYR A 93 -9.01 16.93 6.58
CA TYR A 93 -9.28 15.63 5.95
C TYR A 93 -8.57 14.48 6.64
N LEU A 94 -7.55 14.74 7.47
CA LEU A 94 -6.83 13.67 8.14
C LEU A 94 -7.71 12.99 9.17
N VAL A 95 -7.66 11.66 9.19
CA VAL A 95 -8.19 10.88 10.30
C VAL A 95 -7.19 11.01 11.45
N PRO A 96 -7.58 11.56 12.59
CA PRO A 96 -6.68 11.66 13.74
C PRO A 96 -6.12 10.28 14.12
N PRO A 97 -4.90 10.20 14.64
CA PRO A 97 -4.36 8.96 15.16
C PRO A 97 -5.15 8.54 16.41
N THR A 98 -6.26 7.81 16.19
CA THR A 98 -7.23 7.45 17.24
C THR A 98 -6.90 6.16 17.97
N MET A 99 -5.93 5.41 17.48
CA MET A 99 -5.63 4.08 17.98
C MET A 99 -4.23 4.04 18.57
N GLY A 100 -4.20 4.03 19.91
CA GLY A 100 -2.99 4.12 20.71
C GLY A 100 -2.48 5.56 20.80
N ASN A 101 -1.86 5.91 21.91
CA ASN A 101 -1.14 7.17 22.04
C ASN A 101 0.18 7.06 21.26
N MET A 102 0.12 7.14 19.92
CA MET A 102 1.33 7.09 19.08
C MET A 102 2.33 8.18 19.47
N GLU A 103 1.86 9.33 19.99
CA GLU A 103 2.71 10.34 20.61
C GLU A 103 3.51 9.84 21.82
N LYS A 104 3.04 8.78 22.49
CA LYS A 104 3.73 8.13 23.62
C LYS A 104 4.47 6.86 23.22
N GLY A 105 4.57 6.55 21.91
CA GLY A 105 5.20 5.33 21.43
C GLY A 105 4.35 4.06 21.68
N GLU A 106 3.07 4.22 21.99
CA GLU A 106 2.13 3.12 22.10
C GLU A 106 1.63 2.77 20.69
N HIS A 107 2.03 1.63 20.19
CA HIS A 107 1.49 1.07 18.95
C HIS A 107 0.19 0.33 19.23
N PRO A 108 -0.81 0.36 18.29
CA PRO A 108 -1.97 -0.50 18.43
C PRO A 108 -1.50 -1.97 18.53
N ASP A 109 -2.20 -2.74 19.32
CA ASP A 109 -2.03 -4.19 19.29
C ASP A 109 -2.44 -4.75 17.93
N ASP A 110 -2.23 -6.03 17.71
CA ASP A 110 -2.56 -6.64 16.44
C ASP A 110 -4.04 -6.46 16.07
N ASN A 111 -4.97 -6.47 17.05
CA ASN A 111 -6.40 -6.23 16.80
C ASN A 111 -6.65 -4.82 16.29
N GLY A 112 -6.00 -3.81 16.86
CA GLY A 112 -6.07 -2.44 16.39
C GLY A 112 -5.59 -2.27 14.95
N MET A 113 -4.63 -3.07 14.49
CA MET A 113 -4.21 -3.06 13.08
C MET A 113 -5.30 -3.55 12.14
N VAL A 114 -6.06 -4.57 12.53
CA VAL A 114 -7.21 -5.06 11.74
C VAL A 114 -8.26 -3.97 11.60
N ASP A 115 -8.58 -3.25 12.68
CA ASP A 115 -9.53 -2.14 12.65
C ASP A 115 -9.06 -1.02 11.71
N ILE A 116 -7.78 -0.65 11.77
CA ILE A 116 -7.19 0.37 10.89
C ILE A 116 -7.36 0.00 9.42
N TYR A 117 -7.03 -1.24 9.02
CA TYR A 117 -7.27 -1.66 7.63
C TYR A 117 -8.75 -1.65 7.28
N ASN A 118 -9.64 -2.04 8.20
CA ASN A 118 -11.06 -2.10 7.92
C ASN A 118 -11.75 -0.73 7.87
N MET A 119 -11.19 0.31 8.48
CA MET A 119 -11.65 1.69 8.29
C MET A 119 -11.42 2.25 6.88
N MET A 120 -10.45 1.70 6.14
CA MET A 120 -10.13 2.17 4.77
C MET A 120 -11.13 1.63 3.74
N ASP A 121 -11.35 2.38 2.68
CA ASP A 121 -11.95 1.86 1.44
C ASP A 121 -10.89 1.28 0.51
N ILE A 122 -9.76 1.97 0.40
CA ILE A 122 -8.59 1.56 -0.39
C ILE A 122 -7.31 1.77 0.42
N HIS A 123 -6.30 0.95 0.15
CA HIS A 123 -4.95 1.15 0.67
C HIS A 123 -4.07 1.78 -0.40
N ALA A 124 -3.47 2.93 -0.12
CA ALA A 124 -2.61 3.67 -1.04
C ALA A 124 -1.16 3.70 -0.54
N LEU A 125 -0.21 3.23 -1.35
CA LEU A 125 1.20 3.18 -0.95
C LEU A 125 2.11 3.76 -2.04
N PRO A 126 2.56 5.02 -1.90
CA PRO A 126 3.40 5.72 -2.90
C PRO A 126 4.88 5.32 -2.83
N THR A 127 5.18 4.12 -2.38
CA THR A 127 6.55 3.70 -2.08
C THR A 127 7.48 3.74 -3.29
N GLY A 128 8.67 4.25 -3.10
CA GLY A 128 9.76 4.18 -4.07
C GLY A 128 10.51 2.84 -4.07
N GLY A 129 9.92 1.79 -3.54
CA GLY A 129 10.42 0.42 -3.57
C GLY A 129 10.21 -0.35 -2.26
N GLU A 130 9.82 -1.61 -2.42
CA GLU A 130 9.59 -2.56 -1.34
C GLU A 130 10.40 -3.85 -1.56
N GLY A 131 10.78 -4.50 -0.47
CA GLY A 131 11.32 -5.86 -0.54
C GLY A 131 10.21 -6.91 -0.74
N PHE A 132 9.03 -6.68 -0.15
CA PHE A 132 7.83 -7.49 -0.36
C PHE A 132 6.57 -6.61 -0.30
N GLY A 133 6.31 -5.89 0.78
CA GLY A 133 5.10 -5.08 0.95
C GLY A 133 4.05 -5.75 1.84
N ILE A 134 4.44 -6.17 3.04
CA ILE A 134 3.52 -6.80 4.02
C ILE A 134 2.23 -6.00 4.20
N PRO A 135 2.25 -4.66 4.41
CA PRO A 135 1.03 -3.87 4.55
C PRO A 135 0.07 -3.97 3.36
N THR A 136 0.61 -4.12 2.15
CA THR A 136 -0.19 -4.32 0.93
C THR A 136 -0.98 -5.63 1.00
N VAL A 137 -0.33 -6.71 1.45
CA VAL A 137 -0.97 -8.02 1.57
C VAL A 137 -1.95 -8.06 2.74
N GLU A 138 -1.65 -7.41 3.86
CA GLU A 138 -2.56 -7.26 5.01
C GLU A 138 -3.84 -6.50 4.60
N ALA A 139 -3.69 -5.39 3.86
CA ALA A 139 -4.81 -4.64 3.29
C ALA A 139 -5.67 -5.53 2.37
N MET A 140 -5.05 -6.28 1.46
CA MET A 140 -5.75 -7.23 0.59
C MET A 140 -6.46 -8.32 1.40
N ALA A 141 -5.84 -8.83 2.45
CA ALA A 141 -6.45 -9.81 3.35
C ALA A 141 -7.67 -9.23 4.08
N CYS A 142 -7.70 -7.94 4.38
CA CYS A 142 -8.86 -7.22 4.87
C CYS A 142 -9.84 -6.79 3.77
N GLY A 143 -9.63 -7.25 2.53
CA GLY A 143 -10.51 -6.92 1.40
C GLY A 143 -10.37 -5.47 0.92
N LYS A 144 -9.20 -4.86 1.08
CA LYS A 144 -8.95 -3.50 0.59
C LYS A 144 -8.13 -3.56 -0.70
N PRO A 145 -8.66 -3.06 -1.83
CA PRO A 145 -7.88 -2.95 -3.05
C PRO A 145 -6.77 -1.92 -2.86
N ASN A 146 -5.68 -2.12 -3.58
CA ASN A 146 -4.49 -1.30 -3.44
C ASN A 146 -4.32 -0.34 -4.61
N VAL A 147 -3.88 0.87 -4.30
CA VAL A 147 -3.38 1.86 -5.26
C VAL A 147 -1.90 2.06 -4.92
N ILE A 148 -1.00 1.46 -5.69
CA ILE A 148 0.43 1.41 -5.34
C ILE A 148 1.31 1.78 -6.54
N CYS A 149 2.51 2.29 -6.26
CA CYS A 149 3.47 2.61 -7.31
C CYS A 149 3.87 1.36 -8.09
N ASP A 150 3.86 1.40 -9.42
CA ASP A 150 4.29 0.31 -10.31
C ASP A 150 5.81 0.18 -10.30
N TYR A 151 6.35 -0.24 -9.16
CA TYR A 151 7.77 -0.39 -8.96
C TYR A 151 8.07 -1.55 -7.99
N THR A 152 9.14 -2.30 -8.27
CA THR A 152 9.58 -3.47 -7.50
C THR A 152 8.48 -4.54 -7.34
N THR A 153 8.15 -4.96 -6.12
CA THR A 153 7.21 -6.05 -5.81
C THR A 153 5.74 -5.72 -6.04
N SER A 154 5.40 -4.47 -6.30
CA SER A 154 4.00 -4.03 -6.48
C SER A 154 3.30 -4.76 -7.62
N TYR A 155 4.03 -4.98 -8.73
CA TYR A 155 3.51 -5.73 -9.88
C TYR A 155 3.16 -7.18 -9.51
N GLU A 156 4.04 -7.86 -8.76
CA GLU A 156 3.79 -9.23 -8.31
C GLU A 156 2.53 -9.34 -7.44
N ILE A 157 2.35 -8.39 -6.51
CA ILE A 157 1.26 -8.45 -5.54
C ILE A 157 -0.07 -7.99 -6.13
N VAL A 158 -0.08 -6.90 -6.90
CA VAL A 158 -1.31 -6.27 -7.38
C VAL A 158 -1.53 -6.48 -8.88
N GLY A 159 -0.47 -6.57 -9.68
CA GLY A 159 -0.56 -6.66 -11.14
C GLY A 159 -0.63 -8.07 -11.69
N ALA A 160 0.16 -9.01 -11.17
CA ALA A 160 0.28 -10.34 -11.74
C ALA A 160 -0.91 -11.25 -11.42
N ASP A 161 -1.29 -12.12 -12.35
CA ASP A 161 -2.29 -13.16 -12.11
C ASP A 161 -1.77 -14.26 -11.17
N LYS A 162 -0.45 -14.45 -11.15
CA LYS A 162 0.25 -15.38 -10.25
C LYS A 162 1.46 -14.68 -9.65
N PRO A 163 1.83 -14.98 -8.39
CA PRO A 163 3.01 -14.43 -7.74
C PRO A 163 4.27 -15.16 -8.26
N GLU A 164 4.49 -15.16 -9.54
CA GLU A 164 5.73 -15.61 -10.17
C GLU A 164 6.61 -14.38 -10.36
N CYS A 165 7.91 -14.52 -10.07
CA CYS A 165 8.88 -13.45 -10.33
C CYS A 165 8.98 -13.25 -11.85
N PRO A 166 8.30 -12.28 -12.47
CA PRO A 166 8.42 -12.09 -13.90
C PRO A 166 9.82 -11.53 -14.19
N GLU A 167 10.39 -11.88 -15.32
CA GLU A 167 11.64 -11.28 -15.83
C GLU A 167 11.55 -9.75 -15.85
N LYS A 168 10.33 -9.21 -15.93
CA LYS A 168 10.02 -7.79 -15.84
C LYS A 168 10.32 -7.14 -14.48
N MET A 169 10.44 -7.90 -13.38
CA MET A 169 10.85 -7.34 -12.08
C MET A 169 12.34 -6.98 -12.00
N LEU A 170 13.17 -7.55 -12.87
CA LEU A 170 14.63 -7.32 -12.87
C LEU A 170 15.05 -6.09 -13.69
N LEU A 171 14.18 -5.63 -14.55
CA LEU A 171 14.38 -4.37 -15.25
C LEU A 171 13.43 -3.35 -14.65
N PRO A 172 13.90 -2.16 -14.25
CA PRO A 172 12.98 -1.05 -14.09
C PRO A 172 12.18 -1.02 -15.39
N HIS A 173 10.86 -1.20 -15.31
CA HIS A 173 9.97 -1.07 -16.46
C HIS A 173 10.33 0.24 -17.13
N GLY A 174 10.98 0.13 -18.23
CA GLY A 174 11.67 1.07 -19.05
C GLY A 174 11.84 2.48 -18.48
N LEU A 175 12.97 3.05 -18.68
CA LEU A 175 13.12 4.51 -18.64
C LEU A 175 12.08 5.21 -19.58
N GLU A 176 11.37 4.45 -20.36
CA GLU A 176 10.13 4.73 -21.08
C GLU A 176 8.96 4.26 -20.20
N GLY A 177 8.66 5.03 -19.13
CA GLY A 177 7.53 4.73 -18.26
C GLY A 177 6.27 4.63 -19.10
N ASP A 178 5.56 3.51 -19.00
CA ASP A 178 4.18 3.49 -19.47
C ASP A 178 3.45 4.53 -18.62
N ASP A 179 3.16 5.72 -19.18
CA ASP A 179 2.54 6.84 -18.49
C ASP A 179 1.10 6.52 -18.06
N ASN A 180 0.66 5.29 -18.26
CA ASN A 180 -0.70 4.88 -18.04
C ASN A 180 -0.91 4.27 -16.65
N LEU A 181 -1.94 4.75 -15.98
CA LEU A 181 -2.52 4.08 -14.82
C LEU A 181 -3.05 2.70 -15.25
N ILE A 182 -2.56 1.63 -14.60
CA ILE A 182 -2.95 0.26 -14.93
C ILE A 182 -3.99 -0.22 -13.91
N GLU A 183 -5.21 -0.43 -14.38
CA GLU A 183 -6.24 -1.11 -13.61
C GLU A 183 -6.02 -2.62 -13.64
N THR A 184 -6.10 -3.24 -12.48
CA THR A 184 -6.06 -4.69 -12.31
C THR A 184 -7.36 -5.17 -11.67
N ASN A 185 -7.58 -6.46 -11.57
CA ASN A 185 -8.80 -6.98 -10.94
C ASN A 185 -8.85 -6.82 -9.40
N ARG A 186 -7.85 -6.18 -8.78
CA ARG A 186 -7.74 -6.01 -7.31
C ARG A 186 -7.06 -4.72 -6.87
N GLY A 187 -6.87 -3.79 -7.79
CA GLY A 187 -6.23 -2.51 -7.48
C GLY A 187 -5.76 -1.75 -8.71
N PHE A 188 -4.94 -0.75 -8.47
CA PHE A 188 -4.28 0.05 -9.50
C PHE A 188 -2.77 0.06 -9.28
N LEU A 189 -2.03 -0.08 -10.37
CA LEU A 189 -0.60 0.24 -10.43
C LEU A 189 -0.46 1.66 -10.99
N VAL A 190 0.12 2.52 -10.18
CA VAL A 190 0.35 3.93 -10.50
C VAL A 190 1.72 4.07 -11.14
N PRO A 191 1.83 4.64 -12.34
CA PRO A 191 3.11 4.86 -12.99
C PRO A 191 3.99 5.79 -12.15
N TYR A 192 5.29 5.69 -12.33
CA TYR A 192 6.23 6.67 -11.78
C TYR A 192 6.74 7.59 -12.89
N LYS A 193 6.93 8.87 -12.54
CA LYS A 193 7.42 9.91 -13.47
C LYS A 193 8.91 10.03 -13.49
N ASP A 194 9.57 9.63 -12.41
CA ASP A 194 11.01 9.80 -12.27
C ASP A 194 11.59 8.77 -11.29
N LEU A 195 12.90 8.58 -11.38
CA LEU A 195 13.69 7.76 -10.49
C LEU A 195 14.72 8.64 -9.75
N MET A 196 14.76 8.53 -8.45
CA MET A 196 15.68 9.26 -7.61
C MET A 196 16.70 8.32 -6.96
N TRP A 197 17.97 8.72 -6.91
CA TRP A 197 18.99 8.00 -6.15
C TRP A 197 18.82 8.25 -4.65
N ASP A 198 18.76 7.16 -3.88
CA ASP A 198 18.68 7.21 -2.41
C ASP A 198 20.11 7.28 -1.83
N THR A 199 20.62 8.50 -1.75
CA THR A 199 22.04 8.79 -1.53
C THR A 199 22.61 8.49 -0.14
N PRO A 200 21.87 8.44 0.97
CA PRO A 200 22.48 8.11 2.25
C PRO A 200 22.77 6.61 2.41
N ILE A 201 22.24 5.76 1.54
CA ILE A 201 22.43 4.31 1.62
C ILE A 201 23.63 3.91 0.76
N ARG A 202 24.53 3.14 1.32
CA ARG A 202 25.78 2.70 0.63
C ARG A 202 25.57 2.04 -0.73
N ALA A 203 24.41 1.39 -0.91
CA ALA A 203 24.04 0.75 -2.19
C ALA A 203 23.42 1.73 -3.20
N ALA A 204 23.13 2.97 -2.79
CA ALA A 204 22.49 4.00 -3.60
C ALA A 204 21.37 3.44 -4.50
N PRO A 205 20.32 2.81 -3.95
CA PRO A 205 19.24 2.25 -4.76
C PRO A 205 18.45 3.37 -5.43
N MET A 206 17.92 3.09 -6.61
CA MET A 206 16.96 3.96 -7.27
C MET A 206 15.59 3.83 -6.61
N ARG A 207 14.88 4.96 -6.46
CA ARG A 207 13.55 5.06 -5.88
C ARG A 207 12.58 5.68 -6.88
N ALA A 208 11.47 5.01 -7.12
CA ALA A 208 10.42 5.54 -7.96
C ALA A 208 9.68 6.68 -7.28
N LEU A 209 9.31 7.68 -8.07
CA LEU A 209 8.48 8.80 -7.66
C LEU A 209 7.14 8.69 -8.42
N TRP A 210 6.10 8.19 -7.78
CA TRP A 210 4.83 7.94 -8.46
C TRP A 210 4.18 9.21 -9.02
N ASP A 211 3.33 9.06 -10.03
CA ASP A 211 2.55 10.15 -10.61
C ASP A 211 1.37 10.49 -9.70
N GLU A 212 1.39 11.71 -9.14
CA GLU A 212 0.35 12.17 -8.23
C GLU A 212 -1.01 12.34 -8.91
N HIS A 213 -1.05 12.75 -10.16
CA HIS A 213 -2.29 12.90 -10.92
C HIS A 213 -2.89 11.55 -11.32
N ALA A 214 -2.06 10.59 -11.71
CA ALA A 214 -2.53 9.23 -11.98
C ALA A 214 -3.10 8.57 -10.71
N ALA A 215 -2.44 8.77 -9.56
CA ALA A 215 -2.96 8.29 -8.29
C ALA A 215 -4.29 8.94 -7.90
N ALA A 216 -4.42 10.27 -8.10
CA ALA A 216 -5.67 11.00 -7.86
C ALA A 216 -6.82 10.45 -8.73
N LYS A 217 -6.55 10.11 -10.00
CA LYS A 217 -7.53 9.46 -10.89
C LYS A 217 -7.96 8.08 -10.40
N ALA A 218 -7.04 7.29 -9.83
CA ALA A 218 -7.39 6.01 -9.23
C ALA A 218 -8.31 6.17 -8.01
N PHE A 219 -8.06 7.19 -7.15
CA PHE A 219 -8.94 7.51 -6.02
C PHE A 219 -10.33 7.94 -6.50
N GLU A 220 -10.39 8.84 -7.49
CA GLU A 220 -11.62 9.28 -8.13
C GLU A 220 -12.41 8.12 -8.72
N HIS A 221 -11.70 7.20 -9.41
CA HIS A 221 -12.33 6.03 -10.01
C HIS A 221 -13.07 5.20 -8.96
N TYR A 222 -12.43 4.87 -7.83
CA TYR A 222 -13.08 4.13 -6.75
C TYR A 222 -14.16 4.93 -6.01
N TYR A 223 -13.96 6.23 -5.87
CA TYR A 223 -14.96 7.10 -5.26
C TYR A 223 -16.26 7.11 -6.08
N LYS A 224 -16.16 7.20 -7.39
CA LYS A 224 -17.32 7.25 -8.32
C LYS A 224 -17.89 5.87 -8.66
N ASN A 225 -17.08 4.81 -8.65
CA ASN A 225 -17.47 3.48 -9.10
C ASN A 225 -17.45 2.46 -7.94
N ARG A 226 -18.43 2.56 -7.06
CA ARG A 226 -18.51 1.72 -5.84
C ARG A 226 -18.68 0.23 -6.13
N ASP A 227 -19.23 -0.15 -7.26
CA ASP A 227 -19.37 -1.55 -7.64
C ASP A 227 -18.02 -2.15 -8.07
N VAL A 228 -17.18 -1.38 -8.77
CA VAL A 228 -15.78 -1.76 -9.06
C VAL A 228 -15.00 -1.92 -7.76
N LEU A 229 -15.16 -0.98 -6.82
CA LEU A 229 -14.54 -1.08 -5.50
C LEU A 229 -14.90 -2.39 -4.80
N LYS A 230 -16.19 -2.76 -4.77
CA LYS A 230 -16.65 -4.03 -4.15
C LYS A 230 -16.09 -5.26 -4.85
N GLU A 231 -16.04 -5.24 -6.19
CA GLU A 231 -15.48 -6.34 -6.97
C GLU A 231 -13.98 -6.50 -6.69
N HIS A 232 -13.22 -5.42 -6.76
CA HIS A 232 -11.78 -5.44 -6.47
C HIS A 232 -11.49 -5.83 -5.01
N SER A 233 -12.34 -5.40 -4.05
CA SER A 233 -12.24 -5.82 -2.64
C SER A 233 -12.36 -7.33 -2.49
N LYS A 234 -13.34 -7.94 -3.13
CA LYS A 234 -13.55 -9.40 -3.13
C LYS A 234 -12.35 -10.13 -3.76
N ASN A 235 -11.88 -9.62 -4.89
CA ASN A 235 -10.75 -10.21 -5.62
C ASN A 235 -9.43 -10.07 -4.84
N ALA A 236 -9.17 -8.92 -4.24
CA ALA A 236 -8.00 -8.69 -3.38
C ALA A 236 -7.97 -9.69 -2.21
N ARG A 237 -9.09 -9.87 -1.51
CA ARG A 237 -9.24 -10.85 -0.43
C ARG A 237 -8.99 -12.27 -0.94
N ALA A 238 -9.64 -12.66 -2.03
CA ALA A 238 -9.51 -14.00 -2.59
C ALA A 238 -8.06 -14.32 -3.01
N TYR A 239 -7.37 -13.33 -3.58
CA TYR A 239 -5.97 -13.47 -3.99
C TYR A 239 -5.04 -13.60 -2.77
N ALA A 240 -5.21 -12.76 -1.74
CA ALA A 240 -4.42 -12.85 -0.51
C ALA A 240 -4.59 -14.20 0.18
N VAL A 241 -5.82 -14.69 0.34
CA VAL A 241 -6.11 -16.02 0.93
C VAL A 241 -5.48 -17.14 0.12
N LYS A 242 -5.56 -17.07 -1.20
CA LYS A 242 -5.06 -18.13 -2.08
C LYS A 242 -3.53 -18.19 -2.10
N HIS A 243 -2.86 -17.03 -2.15
CA HIS A 243 -1.43 -16.96 -2.46
C HIS A 243 -0.54 -16.61 -1.28
N TYR A 244 -1.07 -15.86 -0.30
CA TYR A 244 -0.30 -15.30 0.81
C TYR A 244 -0.79 -15.72 2.20
N ASP A 245 -1.77 -16.62 2.30
CA ASP A 245 -2.15 -17.16 3.62
C ASP A 245 -0.99 -17.92 4.23
N TRP A 246 -0.60 -17.48 5.45
CA TRP A 246 0.55 -18.07 6.13
C TRP A 246 0.38 -19.57 6.36
N ASN A 247 -0.78 -19.97 6.88
CA ASN A 247 -1.00 -21.36 7.31
C ASN A 247 -1.20 -22.32 6.14
N ASN A 248 -1.96 -21.90 5.11
CA ASN A 248 -2.39 -22.78 4.04
C ASN A 248 -1.53 -22.66 2.77
N SER A 249 -0.84 -21.55 2.57
CA SER A 249 -0.07 -21.31 1.34
C SER A 249 1.43 -21.20 1.57
N ILE A 250 1.89 -20.49 2.60
CA ILE A 250 3.30 -20.18 2.78
C ILE A 250 4.02 -21.20 3.66
N ALA A 251 3.49 -21.53 4.85
CA ALA A 251 4.11 -22.48 5.75
C ALA A 251 4.28 -23.88 5.16
N PRO A 252 3.34 -24.40 4.32
CA PRO A 252 3.57 -25.67 3.62
C PRO A 252 4.76 -25.64 2.65
N LYS A 253 5.01 -24.52 1.96
CA LYS A 253 6.18 -24.36 1.08
C LYS A 253 7.47 -24.41 1.90
N TRP A 254 7.53 -23.71 3.03
CA TRP A 254 8.67 -23.78 3.95
C TRP A 254 8.88 -25.20 4.49
N LYS A 255 7.83 -25.87 4.95
CA LYS A 255 7.93 -27.25 5.46
C LYS A 255 8.44 -28.22 4.40
N ASN A 256 8.01 -28.06 3.14
CA ASN A 256 8.48 -28.91 2.04
C ASN A 256 9.95 -28.63 1.70
N TRP A 257 10.33 -27.34 1.61
CA TRP A 257 11.71 -26.96 1.33
C TRP A 257 12.67 -27.46 2.41
N LEU A 258 12.33 -27.31 3.69
CA LEU A 258 13.15 -27.78 4.81
C LEU A 258 13.43 -29.29 4.77
N LYS A 259 12.54 -30.11 4.18
CA LYS A 259 12.78 -31.55 3.98
C LYS A 259 13.83 -31.84 2.92
N THR A 260 14.08 -30.90 2.01
CA THR A 260 15.10 -31.05 0.94
C THR A 260 16.50 -30.60 1.37
N VAL A 261 16.58 -29.79 2.43
CA VAL A 261 17.85 -29.32 2.96
C VAL A 261 18.51 -30.46 3.77
N LYS A 262 19.62 -30.97 3.25
CA LYS A 262 20.47 -31.90 4.03
C LYS A 262 21.28 -31.06 4.99
N ILE A 263 21.00 -31.20 6.29
CA ILE A 263 21.79 -30.65 7.39
C ILE A 263 22.98 -31.58 7.64
#